data_533721e8d61334a503877593214cb242
#
_entry.id   533721e8d61334a503877593214cb242
#
_cell.length_a   1.000
_cell.length_b   1.000
_cell.length_c   1.000
_cell.angle_alpha   90.00
_cell.angle_beta   90.00
_cell.angle_gamma   90.00
#
_symmetry.space_group_name_H-M   'P 1'
#
loop_
_entity.id
_entity.type
_entity.pdbx_description
1 polymer ?
#
loop_
_entity_poly.entity_id
_entity_poly.type
_entity_poly.pdbx_seq_one_letter_code
_entity_poly.pdbx_strand_id
1 'polypeptide(L)'
;MRTSTGIDRNSERTLSREEPYPFGISIDRNPMSTLEAFNDLPDSTDCWLYAANRELNEAEISFLNNLFTAFEKDWSTHGRSVSGAFAVAGNRIVIVAAHVEAGDISGCGIDKSLHFLQEAAASRGFEWSSALNIVHEDSDGALQVVSRGDFKKMAKEGVVTPSTRVVDLSIRSLGELRNPGLLRRASDSWHVSLLPDPLLPVS
;
A
#
# COMPACT_ATOMS: atom_id res chain seq x y z
N MET A 1 41.84 45.02 -44.60
CA MET A 1 40.87 43.99 -44.96
C MET A 1 40.55 43.19 -43.73
N ARG A 2 39.32 43.27 -43.25
CA ARG A 2 38.86 42.69 -41.96
C ARG A 2 38.17 41.37 -42.23
N THR A 3 38.58 40.31 -41.59
CA THR A 3 37.85 39.03 -41.58
C THR A 3 37.28 38.85 -40.17
N SER A 4 35.95 38.78 -40.13
CA SER A 4 35.13 38.56 -38.97
C SER A 4 35.00 37.07 -38.69
N THR A 5 35.36 36.62 -37.50
CA THR A 5 35.17 35.26 -37.00
C THR A 5 33.84 35.18 -36.30
N GLY A 6 32.87 34.46 -36.87
CA GLY A 6 31.61 34.13 -36.20
C GLY A 6 31.81 33.02 -35.18
N ILE A 7 31.37 33.26 -33.93
CA ILE A 7 31.29 32.27 -32.87
C ILE A 7 29.92 31.66 -32.93
N ASP A 8 29.84 30.41 -33.34
CA ASP A 8 28.63 29.62 -33.30
C ASP A 8 28.44 29.05 -31.86
N ARG A 9 27.42 29.54 -31.18
CA ARG A 9 26.96 29.02 -29.86
C ARG A 9 25.63 28.36 -30.10
N ASN A 10 25.60 27.06 -30.33
CA ASN A 10 24.41 26.29 -30.03
C ASN A 10 24.79 24.83 -29.75
N SER A 11 25.20 24.57 -28.50
CA SER A 11 25.32 23.22 -27.98
C SER A 11 24.10 23.01 -27.09
N GLU A 12 22.96 22.74 -27.70
CA GLU A 12 21.78 22.27 -26.99
C GLU A 12 22.10 20.86 -26.42
N ARG A 13 22.21 20.80 -25.10
CA ARG A 13 22.22 19.55 -24.38
C ARG A 13 20.87 18.87 -24.54
N THR A 14 20.87 17.84 -25.35
CA THR A 14 19.79 16.86 -25.42
C THR A 14 19.67 16.21 -24.04
N LEU A 15 18.63 16.57 -23.30
CA LEU A 15 18.22 15.88 -22.10
C LEU A 15 17.86 14.46 -22.50
N SER A 16 18.58 13.51 -21.95
CA SER A 16 18.36 12.09 -22.09
C SER A 16 16.91 11.79 -21.74
N ARG A 17 16.17 11.21 -22.67
CA ARG A 17 14.87 10.58 -22.40
C ARG A 17 15.11 9.50 -21.35
N GLU A 18 14.50 9.67 -20.20
CA GLU A 18 14.35 8.61 -19.23
C GLU A 18 13.60 7.45 -19.91
N GLU A 19 14.24 6.30 -19.97
CA GLU A 19 13.62 5.08 -20.44
C GLU A 19 12.43 4.75 -19.52
N PRO A 20 11.24 4.42 -20.05
CA PRO A 20 10.12 4.02 -19.22
C PRO A 20 10.46 2.69 -18.54
N TYR A 21 10.39 2.65 -17.21
CA TYR A 21 10.55 1.45 -16.40
C TYR A 21 9.64 0.32 -16.93
N PRO A 22 10.12 -0.94 -17.00
CA PRO A 22 9.42 -2.05 -17.65
C PRO A 22 8.15 -2.53 -16.93
N PHE A 23 7.81 -1.98 -15.79
CA PHE A 23 6.53 -2.17 -15.11
C PHE A 23 6.01 -0.79 -14.73
N GLY A 24 5.03 -0.31 -15.50
CA GLY A 24 4.35 0.96 -15.26
C GLY A 24 3.57 0.90 -13.95
N ILE A 25 4.24 1.19 -12.83
CA ILE A 25 3.57 1.40 -11.55
C ILE A 25 3.06 2.83 -11.60
N SER A 26 1.81 2.98 -11.98
CA SER A 26 1.07 4.22 -11.79
C SER A 26 1.00 4.48 -10.29
N ILE A 27 1.57 5.59 -9.83
CA ILE A 27 1.34 6.13 -8.50
C ILE A 27 -0.06 6.73 -8.53
N ASP A 28 -1.04 5.85 -8.59
CA ASP A 28 -2.43 6.24 -8.64
C ASP A 28 -2.96 6.23 -7.20
N ARG A 29 -3.47 7.38 -6.77
CA ARG A 29 -4.23 7.47 -5.51
C ARG A 29 -5.50 6.63 -5.55
N ASN A 30 -5.84 6.08 -6.73
CA ASN A 30 -6.98 5.19 -6.89
C ASN A 30 -6.63 3.76 -6.42
N PRO A 31 -7.24 3.25 -5.36
CA PRO A 31 -7.00 1.88 -4.87
C PRO A 31 -7.30 0.80 -5.91
N MET A 32 -8.07 1.10 -6.95
CA MET A 32 -8.45 0.13 -7.99
C MET A 32 -7.29 -0.23 -8.92
N SER A 33 -6.41 0.73 -9.28
CA SER A 33 -5.24 0.45 -10.10
C SER A 33 -4.19 -0.39 -9.38
N THR A 34 -4.18 -0.32 -8.03
CA THR A 34 -3.31 -1.13 -7.18
C THR A 34 -3.58 -2.63 -7.33
N LEU A 35 -4.81 -3.04 -7.68
CA LEU A 35 -5.19 -4.45 -7.83
C LEU A 35 -4.60 -5.09 -9.08
N GLU A 36 -4.18 -4.31 -10.08
CA GLU A 36 -3.57 -4.83 -11.31
C GLU A 36 -2.29 -5.64 -11.04
N ALA A 37 -1.54 -5.27 -9.99
CA ALA A 37 -0.34 -6.01 -9.57
C ALA A 37 -0.62 -7.48 -9.18
N PHE A 38 -1.86 -7.82 -8.92
CA PHE A 38 -2.28 -9.14 -8.44
C PHE A 38 -3.08 -9.95 -9.47
N ASN A 39 -3.22 -9.46 -10.71
CA ASN A 39 -4.12 -10.06 -11.71
C ASN A 39 -3.78 -11.52 -12.04
N ASP A 40 -2.50 -11.89 -12.00
CA ASP A 40 -2.03 -13.23 -12.33
C ASP A 40 -2.14 -14.22 -11.15
N LEU A 41 -2.58 -13.78 -9.98
CA LEU A 41 -2.70 -14.59 -8.79
C LEU A 41 -4.17 -14.96 -8.51
N PRO A 42 -4.46 -16.21 -8.07
CA PRO A 42 -5.82 -16.63 -7.77
C PRO A 42 -6.41 -15.93 -6.52
N ASP A 43 -7.73 -15.94 -6.39
CA ASP A 43 -8.45 -15.36 -5.26
C ASP A 43 -8.10 -16.00 -3.91
N SER A 44 -7.67 -17.27 -3.92
CA SER A 44 -7.23 -18.00 -2.74
C SER A 44 -5.83 -17.61 -2.26
N THR A 45 -5.11 -16.75 -2.98
CA THR A 45 -3.77 -16.30 -2.61
C THR A 45 -3.81 -15.56 -1.28
N ASP A 46 -2.94 -15.94 -0.36
CA ASP A 46 -2.78 -15.24 0.91
C ASP A 46 -2.23 -13.82 0.70
N CYS A 47 -2.74 -12.86 1.46
CA CYS A 47 -2.21 -11.50 1.44
C CYS A 47 -2.18 -10.87 2.84
N TRP A 48 -1.30 -9.89 2.99
CA TRP A 48 -1.13 -9.12 4.24
C TRP A 48 -1.06 -7.64 3.91
N LEU A 49 -1.72 -6.84 4.74
CA LEU A 49 -1.79 -5.40 4.61
C LEU A 49 -1.05 -4.73 5.76
N TYR A 50 -0.19 -3.77 5.42
CA TYR A 50 0.59 -2.99 6.37
C TYR A 50 0.34 -1.50 6.12
N ALA A 51 0.01 -0.75 7.16
CA ALA A 51 -0.16 0.69 7.07
C ALA A 51 1.12 1.40 7.54
N ALA A 52 1.69 2.27 6.73
CA ALA A 52 2.75 3.15 7.18
C ALA A 52 2.20 4.23 8.13
N ASN A 53 2.99 4.62 9.15
CA ASN A 53 2.58 5.63 10.13
C ASN A 53 2.43 7.04 9.51
N ARG A 54 2.97 7.27 8.31
CA ARG A 54 2.84 8.48 7.51
C ARG A 54 2.68 8.14 6.03
N GLU A 55 2.38 9.12 5.21
CA GLU A 55 2.45 8.94 3.76
C GLU A 55 3.88 8.65 3.31
N LEU A 56 3.99 7.74 2.36
CA LEU A 56 5.22 7.41 1.65
C LEU A 56 5.32 8.29 0.40
N ASN A 57 6.49 8.86 0.18
CA ASN A 57 6.76 9.60 -1.04
C ASN A 57 7.11 8.66 -2.22
N GLU A 58 7.16 9.21 -3.43
CA GLU A 58 7.46 8.46 -4.65
C GLU A 58 8.78 7.69 -4.61
N ALA A 59 9.82 8.31 -4.03
CA ALA A 59 11.12 7.67 -3.91
C ALA A 59 11.11 6.49 -2.93
N GLU A 60 10.32 6.57 -1.86
CA GLU A 60 10.11 5.48 -0.91
C GLU A 60 9.30 4.34 -1.53
N ILE A 61 8.25 4.66 -2.28
CA ILE A 61 7.44 3.67 -3.00
C ILE A 61 8.29 2.94 -4.05
N SER A 62 9.05 3.69 -4.86
CA SER A 62 9.97 3.12 -5.84
C SER A 62 11.04 2.24 -5.19
N PHE A 63 11.57 2.66 -4.04
CA PHE A 63 12.51 1.87 -3.27
C PHE A 63 11.91 0.55 -2.80
N LEU A 64 10.70 0.58 -2.22
CA LEU A 64 9.99 -0.62 -1.76
C LEU A 64 9.73 -1.59 -2.91
N ASN A 65 9.30 -1.11 -4.07
CA ASN A 65 9.08 -1.93 -5.26
C ASN A 65 10.35 -2.61 -5.74
N ASN A 66 11.45 -1.87 -5.86
CA ASN A 66 12.73 -2.43 -6.29
C ASN A 66 13.26 -3.47 -5.30
N LEU A 67 13.11 -3.19 -4.01
CA LEU A 67 13.54 -4.08 -2.94
C LEU A 67 12.69 -5.36 -2.93
N PHE A 68 11.36 -5.26 -3.14
CA PHE A 68 10.49 -6.42 -3.25
C PHE A 68 10.84 -7.28 -4.46
N THR A 69 11.10 -6.68 -5.61
CA THR A 69 11.51 -7.40 -6.82
C THR A 69 12.82 -8.20 -6.60
N ALA A 70 13.72 -7.69 -5.77
CA ALA A 70 14.92 -8.44 -5.39
C ALA A 70 14.60 -9.57 -4.40
N PHE A 71 13.77 -9.29 -3.39
CA PHE A 71 13.37 -10.25 -2.37
C PHE A 71 12.59 -11.45 -2.95
N GLU A 72 11.67 -11.21 -3.88
CA GLU A 72 10.81 -12.24 -4.47
C GLU A 72 11.63 -13.35 -5.15
N LYS A 73 12.76 -13.01 -5.78
CA LYS A 73 13.60 -13.98 -6.51
C LYS A 73 14.08 -15.16 -5.64
N ASP A 74 14.31 -14.88 -4.36
CA ASP A 74 14.80 -15.85 -3.38
C ASP A 74 13.74 -16.27 -2.36
N TRP A 75 12.49 -15.75 -2.54
CA TRP A 75 11.42 -16.06 -1.60
C TRP A 75 10.95 -17.50 -1.74
N SER A 76 11.10 -18.23 -0.67
CA SER A 76 10.77 -19.67 -0.64
C SER A 76 10.18 -20.09 0.69
N THR A 77 9.34 -21.12 0.64
CA THR A 77 8.76 -21.79 1.81
C THR A 77 8.98 -23.31 1.69
N HIS A 78 9.62 -23.93 2.69
CA HIS A 78 9.96 -25.36 2.67
C HIS A 78 10.61 -25.86 1.37
N GLY A 79 11.53 -25.06 0.79
CA GLY A 79 12.22 -25.38 -0.47
C GLY A 79 11.38 -25.22 -1.75
N ARG A 80 10.15 -24.68 -1.64
CA ARG A 80 9.30 -24.33 -2.78
C ARG A 80 9.36 -22.83 -3.02
N SER A 81 9.38 -22.42 -4.28
CA SER A 81 9.30 -21.01 -4.65
C SER A 81 7.93 -20.44 -4.28
N VAL A 82 7.93 -19.20 -3.86
CA VAL A 82 6.73 -18.39 -3.61
C VAL A 82 6.56 -17.43 -4.77
N SER A 83 5.41 -17.45 -5.42
CA SER A 83 5.03 -16.41 -6.38
C SER A 83 4.48 -15.23 -5.60
N GLY A 84 5.24 -14.15 -5.52
CA GLY A 84 4.90 -12.96 -4.76
C GLY A 84 4.32 -11.86 -5.62
N ALA A 85 3.52 -10.99 -5.02
CA ALA A 85 3.15 -9.71 -5.61
C ALA A 85 3.09 -8.62 -4.53
N PHE A 86 3.32 -7.38 -4.95
CA PHE A 86 3.47 -6.25 -4.07
C PHE A 86 2.81 -5.02 -4.68
N ALA A 87 2.13 -4.24 -3.86
CA ALA A 87 1.58 -2.96 -4.28
C ALA A 87 1.49 -1.98 -3.10
N VAL A 88 1.45 -0.69 -3.43
CA VAL A 88 1.21 0.38 -2.45
C VAL A 88 -0.07 1.11 -2.84
N ALA A 89 -1.05 1.12 -1.95
CA ALA A 89 -2.33 1.81 -2.13
C ALA A 89 -2.37 3.10 -1.31
N GLY A 90 -2.88 4.19 -1.92
CA GLY A 90 -3.08 5.49 -1.27
C GLY A 90 -1.82 6.02 -0.60
N ASN A 91 -0.64 5.73 -1.14
CA ASN A 91 0.68 6.11 -0.61
C ASN A 91 0.92 5.70 0.86
N ARG A 92 0.17 4.74 1.38
CA ARG A 92 0.21 4.38 2.81
C ARG A 92 0.05 2.91 3.10
N ILE A 93 -0.72 2.19 2.30
CA ILE A 93 -0.99 0.77 2.53
C ILE A 93 -0.12 -0.07 1.62
N VAL A 94 0.76 -0.85 2.21
CA VAL A 94 1.50 -1.88 1.51
C VAL A 94 0.70 -3.18 1.56
N ILE A 95 0.56 -3.79 0.40
CA ILE A 95 -0.09 -5.08 0.21
C ILE A 95 0.96 -6.06 -0.29
N VAL A 96 1.15 -7.15 0.42
CA VAL A 96 2.01 -8.28 0.01
C VAL A 96 1.12 -9.48 -0.20
N ALA A 97 1.21 -10.11 -1.37
CA ALA A 97 0.54 -11.37 -1.66
C ALA A 97 1.57 -12.47 -1.90
N ALA A 98 1.23 -13.70 -1.51
CA ALA A 98 2.08 -14.86 -1.64
C ALA A 98 1.29 -16.09 -2.05
N HIS A 99 1.64 -16.67 -3.18
CA HIS A 99 1.05 -17.90 -3.70
C HIS A 99 2.09 -19.02 -3.76
N VAL A 100 1.67 -20.20 -3.34
CA VAL A 100 2.44 -21.44 -3.47
C VAL A 100 1.61 -22.44 -4.27
N GLU A 101 2.16 -22.92 -5.39
CA GLU A 101 1.42 -23.77 -6.34
C GLU A 101 0.82 -25.04 -5.70
N ALA A 102 1.45 -25.56 -4.66
CA ALA A 102 0.96 -26.72 -3.93
C ALA A 102 1.13 -26.54 -2.41
N GLY A 103 0.04 -26.21 -1.72
CA GLY A 103 -0.02 -26.01 -0.28
C GLY A 103 -0.05 -24.52 0.11
N ASP A 104 0.11 -24.25 1.39
CA ASP A 104 0.03 -22.91 1.97
C ASP A 104 1.44 -22.35 2.19
N ILE A 105 1.54 -21.02 2.28
CA ILE A 105 2.77 -20.39 2.73
C ILE A 105 2.97 -20.71 4.22
N SER A 106 4.20 -21.10 4.57
CA SER A 106 4.54 -21.39 5.98
C SER A 106 4.78 -20.11 6.78
N GLY A 107 4.72 -20.24 8.11
CA GLY A 107 5.12 -19.17 9.02
C GLY A 107 6.50 -18.59 8.69
N CYS A 108 7.48 -19.42 8.37
CA CYS A 108 8.82 -18.95 7.96
C CYS A 108 8.80 -18.13 6.66
N GLY A 109 7.91 -18.45 5.71
CA GLY A 109 7.74 -17.66 4.49
C GLY A 109 7.13 -16.29 4.79
N ILE A 110 6.15 -16.24 5.70
CA ILE A 110 5.52 -15.00 6.18
C ILE A 110 6.54 -14.16 6.95
N ASP A 111 7.29 -14.75 7.87
CA ASP A 111 8.30 -14.07 8.68
C ASP A 111 9.39 -13.42 7.82
N LYS A 112 9.79 -14.05 6.72
CA LYS A 112 10.75 -13.47 5.76
C LYS A 112 10.20 -12.16 5.17
N SER A 113 8.92 -12.13 4.77
CA SER A 113 8.31 -10.92 4.21
C SER A 113 8.16 -9.83 5.25
N LEU A 114 7.85 -10.18 6.50
CA LEU A 114 7.76 -9.23 7.61
C LEU A 114 9.13 -8.61 7.93
N HIS A 115 10.20 -9.40 8.03
CA HIS A 115 11.56 -8.91 8.23
C HIS A 115 11.99 -7.96 7.12
N PHE A 116 11.77 -8.36 5.86
CA PHE A 116 11.98 -7.53 4.70
C PHE A 116 11.33 -6.14 4.85
N LEU A 117 10.04 -6.08 5.21
CA LEU A 117 9.32 -4.82 5.39
C LEU A 117 9.86 -3.99 6.57
N GLN A 118 10.24 -4.64 7.67
CA GLN A 118 10.81 -3.96 8.84
C GLN A 118 12.15 -3.30 8.50
N GLU A 119 13.03 -4.00 7.82
CA GLU A 119 14.32 -3.47 7.37
C GLU A 119 14.16 -2.31 6.37
N ALA A 120 13.20 -2.44 5.45
CA ALA A 120 12.87 -1.41 4.49
C ALA A 120 12.38 -0.13 5.18
N ALA A 121 11.48 -0.22 6.15
CA ALA A 121 10.96 0.90 6.90
C ALA A 121 12.08 1.60 7.71
N ALA A 122 12.88 0.81 8.43
CA ALA A 122 13.99 1.33 9.23
C ALA A 122 15.02 2.09 8.36
N SER A 123 15.30 1.58 7.16
CA SER A 123 16.26 2.22 6.22
C SER A 123 15.77 3.56 5.67
N ARG A 124 14.47 3.84 5.72
CA ARG A 124 13.81 5.05 5.18
C ARG A 124 13.20 5.94 6.26
N GLY A 125 13.34 5.58 7.52
CA GLY A 125 12.89 6.40 8.65
C GLY A 125 11.37 6.55 8.74
N PHE A 126 10.63 5.50 8.42
CA PHE A 126 9.22 5.37 8.74
C PHE A 126 8.95 4.07 9.52
N GLU A 127 7.76 3.94 10.05
CA GLU A 127 7.36 2.78 10.85
C GLU A 127 6.06 2.19 10.33
N TRP A 128 5.88 0.90 10.52
CA TRP A 128 4.59 0.26 10.30
C TRP A 128 3.69 0.52 11.50
N SER A 129 2.50 0.99 11.22
CA SER A 129 1.48 1.23 12.23
C SER A 129 1.01 -0.07 12.86
N SER A 130 0.59 -0.01 14.11
CA SER A 130 -0.05 -1.16 14.75
C SER A 130 -1.29 -1.61 13.97
N ALA A 131 -1.48 -2.92 13.82
CA ALA A 131 -2.69 -3.49 13.23
C ALA A 131 -3.98 -3.17 14.05
N LEU A 132 -3.82 -2.65 15.26
CA LEU A 132 -4.94 -2.17 16.09
C LEU A 132 -5.39 -0.75 15.74
N ASN A 133 -4.58 -0.01 14.98
CA ASN A 133 -4.95 1.32 14.50
C ASN A 133 -5.98 1.22 13.37
N ILE A 134 -6.71 2.29 13.18
CA ILE A 134 -7.72 2.41 12.13
C ILE A 134 -7.15 3.26 11.01
N VAL A 135 -7.31 2.79 9.79
CA VAL A 135 -7.01 3.57 8.59
C VAL A 135 -8.34 4.01 7.97
N HIS A 136 -8.50 5.30 7.80
CA HIS A 136 -9.70 5.86 7.19
C HIS A 136 -9.35 6.92 6.15
N GLU A 137 -10.24 7.14 5.22
CA GLU A 137 -10.15 8.22 4.23
C GLU A 137 -10.68 9.51 4.86
N ASP A 138 -9.93 10.59 4.75
CA ASP A 138 -10.37 11.92 5.18
C ASP A 138 -11.20 12.63 4.11
N SER A 139 -11.59 13.90 4.37
CA SER A 139 -12.39 14.71 3.45
C SER A 139 -11.70 14.96 2.11
N ASP A 140 -10.38 14.90 2.06
CA ASP A 140 -9.59 15.17 0.86
C ASP A 140 -9.24 13.89 0.08
N GLY A 141 -9.75 12.74 0.57
CA GLY A 141 -9.51 11.43 0.00
C GLY A 141 -8.14 10.83 0.38
N ALA A 142 -7.43 11.43 1.34
CA ALA A 142 -6.17 10.89 1.83
C ALA A 142 -6.38 9.88 2.96
N LEU A 143 -5.56 8.83 2.99
CA LEU A 143 -5.63 7.83 4.05
C LEU A 143 -4.94 8.35 5.31
N GLN A 144 -5.66 8.33 6.43
CA GLN A 144 -5.19 8.69 7.76
C GLN A 144 -5.13 7.47 8.67
N VAL A 145 -4.12 7.44 9.54
CA VAL A 145 -3.96 6.38 10.55
C VAL A 145 -4.19 6.97 11.93
N VAL A 146 -5.15 6.45 12.65
CA VAL A 146 -5.53 6.92 13.98
C VAL A 146 -5.67 5.77 14.96
N SER A 147 -5.56 6.05 16.25
CA SER A 147 -5.87 5.04 17.27
C SER A 147 -7.36 4.70 17.26
N ARG A 148 -7.73 3.51 17.78
CA ARG A 148 -9.16 3.16 17.99
C ARG A 148 -9.88 4.17 18.89
N GLY A 149 -9.17 4.74 19.88
CA GLY A 149 -9.71 5.75 20.78
C GLY A 149 -10.04 7.06 20.04
N ASP A 150 -9.10 7.54 19.23
CA ASP A 150 -9.30 8.75 18.42
C ASP A 150 -10.39 8.54 17.38
N PHE A 151 -10.43 7.39 16.71
CA PHE A 151 -11.51 7.06 15.76
C PHE A 151 -12.89 7.11 16.42
N LYS A 152 -13.05 6.54 17.64
CA LYS A 152 -14.29 6.64 18.41
C LYS A 152 -14.64 8.07 18.81
N LYS A 153 -13.63 8.89 19.16
CA LYS A 153 -13.82 10.31 19.46
C LYS A 153 -14.30 11.05 18.23
N MET A 154 -13.64 10.88 17.09
CA MET A 154 -14.02 11.46 15.80
C MET A 154 -15.45 11.07 15.38
N ALA A 155 -15.84 9.81 15.66
CA ALA A 155 -17.20 9.35 15.39
C ALA A 155 -18.25 10.04 16.28
N LYS A 156 -17.95 10.28 17.56
CA LYS A 156 -18.83 11.05 18.46
C LYS A 156 -18.96 12.53 18.05
N GLU A 157 -17.89 13.09 17.51
CA GLU A 157 -17.83 14.48 17.01
C GLU A 157 -18.45 14.63 15.62
N GLY A 158 -18.88 13.53 14.98
CA GLY A 158 -19.46 13.54 13.64
C GLY A 158 -18.45 13.73 12.49
N VAL A 159 -17.16 13.72 12.78
CA VAL A 159 -16.07 13.75 11.78
C VAL A 159 -16.02 12.44 11.00
N VAL A 160 -16.15 11.33 11.72
CA VAL A 160 -16.32 9.99 11.15
C VAL A 160 -17.78 9.59 11.23
N THR A 161 -18.30 9.08 10.14
CA THR A 161 -19.72 8.69 9.99
C THR A 161 -19.81 7.24 9.50
N PRO A 162 -21.00 6.63 9.50
CA PRO A 162 -21.20 5.30 8.91
C PRO A 162 -20.76 5.19 7.44
N SER A 163 -20.78 6.30 6.69
CA SER A 163 -20.35 6.36 5.28
C SER A 163 -18.86 6.64 5.09
N THR A 164 -18.12 6.97 6.15
CA THR A 164 -16.67 7.15 6.08
C THR A 164 -16.00 5.87 5.55
N ARG A 165 -15.09 6.02 4.59
CA ARG A 165 -14.37 4.88 4.02
C ARG A 165 -13.20 4.51 4.93
N VAL A 166 -13.06 3.21 5.18
CA VAL A 166 -12.03 2.63 6.05
C VAL A 166 -11.30 1.52 5.31
N VAL A 167 -10.04 1.32 5.63
CA VAL A 167 -9.25 0.17 5.14
C VAL A 167 -9.40 -0.98 6.14
N ASP A 168 -9.81 -2.13 5.66
CA ASP A 168 -9.87 -3.34 6.48
C ASP A 168 -8.52 -4.06 6.46
N LEU A 169 -7.67 -3.77 7.45
CA LEU A 169 -6.36 -4.43 7.60
C LEU A 169 -6.47 -5.91 7.98
N SER A 170 -7.67 -6.43 8.23
CA SER A 170 -7.90 -7.85 8.55
C SER A 170 -8.07 -8.75 7.34
N ILE A 171 -8.07 -8.20 6.12
CA ILE A 171 -8.07 -8.95 4.86
C ILE A 171 -6.91 -9.95 4.84
N ARG A 172 -7.18 -11.19 4.41
CA ARG A 172 -6.20 -12.28 4.37
C ARG A 172 -6.06 -12.97 3.01
N SER A 173 -6.94 -12.67 2.06
CA SER A 173 -6.89 -13.25 0.71
C SER A 173 -7.10 -12.19 -0.37
N LEU A 174 -6.62 -12.48 -1.57
CA LEU A 174 -6.88 -11.60 -2.73
C LEU A 174 -8.36 -11.58 -3.09
N GLY A 175 -9.11 -12.66 -2.84
CA GLY A 175 -10.56 -12.68 -3.02
C GLY A 175 -11.26 -11.63 -2.16
N GLU A 176 -10.90 -11.53 -0.88
CA GLU A 176 -11.43 -10.49 0.02
C GLU A 176 -10.96 -9.09 -0.38
N LEU A 177 -9.72 -8.96 -0.86
CA LEU A 177 -9.17 -7.69 -1.34
C LEU A 177 -9.89 -7.19 -2.60
N ARG A 178 -10.31 -8.11 -3.48
CA ARG A 178 -11.06 -7.80 -4.70
C ARG A 178 -12.53 -7.54 -4.43
N ASN A 179 -13.14 -8.32 -3.53
CA ASN A 179 -14.55 -8.22 -3.19
C ASN A 179 -14.77 -8.60 -1.71
N PRO A 180 -15.24 -7.67 -0.90
CA PRO A 180 -15.79 -6.34 -1.17
C PRO A 180 -14.76 -5.20 -1.35
N GLY A 181 -13.45 -5.48 -1.35
CA GLY A 181 -12.43 -4.52 -1.68
C GLY A 181 -11.67 -3.93 -0.48
N LEU A 182 -10.59 -3.19 -0.78
CA LEU A 182 -9.70 -2.59 0.20
C LEU A 182 -10.39 -1.53 1.07
N LEU A 183 -11.14 -0.64 0.43
CA LEU A 183 -11.85 0.46 1.06
C LEU A 183 -13.35 0.15 1.15
N ARG A 184 -13.88 0.14 2.37
CA ARG A 184 -15.30 -0.13 2.68
C ARG A 184 -15.89 1.02 3.46
N ARG A 185 -17.21 1.14 3.48
CA ARG A 185 -17.86 2.03 4.46
C ARG A 185 -17.65 1.47 5.87
N ALA A 186 -17.51 2.35 6.85
CA ALA A 186 -17.39 1.93 8.24
C ALA A 186 -18.61 1.12 8.70
N SER A 187 -19.82 1.42 8.17
CA SER A 187 -21.05 0.64 8.40
C SER A 187 -20.99 -0.78 7.87
N ASP A 188 -20.21 -1.02 6.81
CA ASP A 188 -20.19 -2.28 6.06
C ASP A 188 -18.99 -3.16 6.45
N SER A 189 -18.33 -2.82 7.55
CA SER A 189 -17.15 -3.50 8.07
C SER A 189 -17.22 -3.63 9.59
N TRP A 190 -16.29 -4.36 10.19
CA TRP A 190 -16.20 -4.52 11.66
C TRP A 190 -16.04 -3.18 12.39
N HIS A 191 -15.64 -2.12 11.71
CA HIS A 191 -15.52 -0.76 12.25
C HIS A 191 -16.84 -0.17 12.72
N VAL A 192 -17.99 -0.71 12.27
CA VAL A 192 -19.30 -0.33 12.75
C VAL A 192 -19.41 -0.41 14.28
N SER A 193 -18.70 -1.35 14.91
CA SER A 193 -18.63 -1.50 16.37
C SER A 193 -17.92 -0.35 17.10
N LEU A 194 -17.25 0.54 16.36
CA LEU A 194 -16.56 1.72 16.89
C LEU A 194 -17.40 3.00 16.75
N LEU A 195 -18.49 2.94 16.00
CA LEU A 195 -19.40 4.06 15.79
C LEU A 195 -20.36 4.19 17.00
N PRO A 196 -20.87 5.39 17.27
CA PRO A 196 -21.92 5.58 18.26
C PRO A 196 -23.15 4.73 17.93
N ASP A 197 -23.78 4.17 18.96
CA ASP A 197 -25.06 3.51 18.79
C ASP A 197 -26.11 4.56 18.37
N PRO A 198 -26.78 4.40 17.21
CA PRO A 198 -27.79 5.34 16.78
C PRO A 198 -29.01 5.44 17.72
N LEU A 199 -29.17 4.49 18.65
CA LEU A 199 -30.26 4.45 19.64
C LEU A 199 -29.87 5.11 20.96
N LEU A 200 -28.61 5.48 21.18
CA LEU A 200 -28.18 6.15 22.39
C LEU A 200 -28.04 7.66 22.15
N PRO A 201 -28.66 8.52 22.99
CA PRO A 201 -28.49 9.96 22.87
C PRO A 201 -27.02 10.33 23.06
N VAL A 202 -26.52 11.22 22.23
CA VAL A 202 -25.18 11.80 22.35
C VAL A 202 -25.17 12.64 23.64
N SER A 203 -24.47 12.17 24.66
CA SER A 203 -24.32 12.85 25.95
C SER A 203 -23.21 13.90 25.92
#